data_8f9999d6e98f0c9d1f500a81fe397695
#
_entry.id   8f9999d6e98f0c9d1f500a81fe397695
#
_cell.length_a   1.000
_cell.length_b   1.000
_cell.length_c   1.000
_cell.angle_alpha   90.00
_cell.angle_beta   90.00
_cell.angle_gamma   90.00
#
_symmetry.space_group_name_H-M   'P 1'
#
loop_
_entity.id
_entity.type
_entity.pdbx_description
1 polymer ?
#
loop_
_entity_poly.entity_id
_entity_poly.type
_entity_poly.pdbx_seq_one_letter_code
_entity_poly.pdbx_strand_id
1 'polypeptide(L)'
;MPMQLDTGAIKAESRSLLRTGEVNPFRMTLFYLLITLVLDMINSGVSYMIDSAGGFTVLSFRFVSILVGLVALVLNAGYYCYCFGILRREKMPYESLFDAFPFAGKVILLSIVEGVFIFLWSMLFVIPGIIAAYRYSFAMLNLCENPELGVMEALELSKRQTFGYKWQLFVLQLSFIGWSLLVLGIFLI
;
A
#
# COMPACT_ATOMS: atom_id res chain seq x y z
N MET A 1 29.56 -3.18 8.00
CA MET A 1 29.34 -3.48 6.58
C MET A 1 27.84 -3.63 6.37
N PRO A 2 27.18 -2.93 5.46
CA PRO A 2 25.77 -3.19 5.16
C PRO A 2 25.68 -4.61 4.60
N MET A 3 24.85 -5.44 5.23
CA MET A 3 24.55 -6.80 4.79
C MET A 3 23.95 -6.70 3.38
N GLN A 4 24.56 -7.33 2.38
CA GLN A 4 23.99 -7.38 1.03
C GLN A 4 22.71 -8.22 1.10
N LEU A 5 21.57 -7.61 0.76
CA LEU A 5 20.30 -8.32 0.61
C LEU A 5 20.41 -9.28 -0.59
N ASP A 6 20.44 -10.58 -0.32
CA ASP A 6 20.34 -11.58 -1.37
C ASP A 6 18.89 -11.61 -1.91
N THR A 7 18.68 -10.92 -3.03
CA THR A 7 17.37 -10.83 -3.69
C THR A 7 16.86 -12.19 -4.16
N GLY A 8 17.77 -13.15 -4.44
CA GLY A 8 17.42 -14.50 -4.84
C GLY A 8 16.82 -15.29 -3.68
N ALA A 9 17.48 -15.24 -2.52
CA ALA A 9 17.03 -15.90 -1.30
C ALA A 9 15.68 -15.33 -0.83
N ILE A 10 15.50 -14.01 -0.85
CA ILE A 10 14.24 -13.34 -0.48
C ILE A 10 13.09 -13.80 -1.39
N LYS A 11 13.31 -13.88 -2.72
CA LYS A 11 12.29 -14.35 -3.66
C LYS A 11 11.94 -15.83 -3.47
N ALA A 12 12.91 -16.66 -3.15
CA ALA A 12 12.70 -18.09 -2.87
C ALA A 12 11.92 -18.29 -1.58
N GLU A 13 12.27 -17.57 -0.52
CA GLU A 13 11.57 -17.60 0.76
C GLU A 13 10.13 -17.11 0.62
N SER A 14 9.90 -15.99 -0.07
CA SER A 14 8.56 -15.49 -0.35
C SER A 14 7.69 -16.51 -1.08
N ARG A 15 8.25 -17.25 -2.06
CA ARG A 15 7.51 -18.33 -2.76
C ARG A 15 7.15 -19.49 -1.84
N SER A 16 8.00 -19.85 -0.89
CA SER A 16 7.71 -20.91 0.08
C SER A 16 6.60 -20.51 1.04
N LEU A 17 6.60 -19.26 1.52
CA LEU A 17 5.58 -18.70 2.39
C LEU A 17 4.20 -18.65 1.70
N LEU A 18 4.15 -18.30 0.43
CA LEU A 18 2.91 -18.28 -0.35
C LEU A 18 2.23 -19.65 -0.48
N ARG A 19 2.94 -20.76 -0.25
CA ARG A 19 2.40 -22.13 -0.32
C ARG A 19 1.88 -22.66 1.02
N THR A 20 2.22 -22.02 2.13
CA THR A 20 1.92 -22.51 3.50
C THR A 20 0.75 -21.80 4.17
N GLY A 21 0.15 -20.79 3.55
CA GLY A 21 -0.98 -20.01 4.10
C GLY A 21 -2.29 -20.82 4.14
N GLU A 22 -3.10 -20.62 5.17
CA GLU A 22 -4.44 -21.24 5.33
C GLU A 22 -5.40 -20.80 4.22
N VAL A 23 -5.34 -19.52 3.84
CA VAL A 23 -6.00 -19.01 2.65
C VAL A 23 -4.95 -18.86 1.55
N ASN A 24 -5.23 -19.41 0.36
CA ASN A 24 -4.32 -19.25 -0.77
C ASN A 24 -4.15 -17.75 -1.06
N PRO A 25 -2.91 -17.19 -0.98
CA PRO A 25 -2.66 -15.77 -1.16
C PRO A 25 -3.18 -15.21 -2.49
N PHE A 26 -3.22 -16.04 -3.52
CA PHE A 26 -3.81 -15.69 -4.81
C PHE A 26 -5.32 -15.38 -4.68
N ARG A 27 -6.06 -16.19 -3.92
CA ARG A 27 -7.50 -15.97 -3.69
C ARG A 27 -7.74 -14.70 -2.88
N MET A 28 -6.90 -14.44 -1.88
CA MET A 28 -7.00 -13.21 -1.08
C MET A 28 -6.72 -11.97 -1.92
N THR A 29 -5.68 -12.01 -2.75
CA THR A 29 -5.37 -10.92 -3.68
C THR A 29 -6.51 -10.70 -4.68
N LEU A 30 -7.09 -11.79 -5.21
CA LEU A 30 -8.25 -11.70 -6.10
C LEU A 30 -9.46 -11.08 -5.40
N PHE A 31 -9.72 -11.48 -4.15
CA PHE A 31 -10.81 -10.92 -3.34
C PHE A 31 -10.59 -9.41 -3.09
N TYR A 32 -9.38 -9.02 -2.71
CA TYR A 32 -8.99 -7.62 -2.57
C TYR A 32 -9.18 -6.84 -3.88
N LEU A 33 -8.72 -7.40 -5.01
CA LEU A 33 -8.87 -6.77 -6.33
C LEU A 33 -10.35 -6.63 -6.73
N LEU A 34 -11.19 -7.60 -6.42
CA LEU A 34 -12.63 -7.48 -6.68
C LEU A 34 -13.28 -6.35 -5.87
N ILE A 35 -12.95 -6.23 -4.60
CA ILE A 35 -13.46 -5.15 -3.75
C ILE A 35 -12.98 -3.80 -4.27
N THR A 36 -11.69 -3.65 -4.56
CA THR A 36 -11.15 -2.37 -5.07
C THR A 36 -11.74 -2.02 -6.43
N LEU A 37 -11.95 -2.99 -7.31
CA LEU A 37 -12.60 -2.77 -8.61
C LEU A 37 -14.04 -2.27 -8.44
N VAL A 38 -14.81 -2.84 -7.50
CA VAL A 38 -16.16 -2.35 -7.19
C VAL A 38 -16.11 -0.91 -6.67
N LEU A 39 -15.19 -0.60 -5.76
CA LEU A 39 -15.01 0.77 -5.25
C LEU A 39 -14.62 1.76 -6.37
N ASP A 40 -13.75 1.34 -7.29
CA ASP A 40 -13.35 2.14 -8.45
C ASP A 40 -14.49 2.35 -9.42
N MET A 41 -15.35 1.35 -9.65
CA MET A 41 -16.56 1.50 -10.46
C MET A 41 -17.54 2.49 -9.83
N ILE A 42 -17.74 2.42 -8.50
CA ILE A 42 -18.59 3.38 -7.77
C ILE A 42 -17.99 4.79 -7.93
N ASN A 43 -16.70 4.95 -7.71
CA ASN A 43 -16.03 6.25 -7.82
C ASN A 43 -16.08 6.82 -9.24
N SER A 44 -15.94 5.98 -10.26
CA SER A 44 -16.06 6.36 -11.68
C SER A 44 -17.48 6.79 -12.02
N GLY A 45 -18.50 6.07 -11.52
CA GLY A 45 -19.91 6.46 -11.67
C GLY A 45 -20.21 7.79 -11.01
N VAL A 46 -19.70 8.02 -9.80
CA VAL A 46 -19.82 9.30 -9.09
C VAL A 46 -19.12 10.42 -9.86
N SER A 47 -17.92 10.18 -10.41
CA SER A 47 -17.20 11.17 -11.23
C SER A 47 -17.96 11.56 -12.49
N TYR A 48 -18.57 10.58 -13.16
CA TYR A 48 -19.42 10.85 -14.33
C TYR A 48 -20.63 11.72 -13.97
N MET A 49 -21.26 11.48 -12.79
CA MET A 49 -22.35 12.31 -12.29
C MET A 49 -21.91 13.73 -11.92
N ILE A 50 -20.68 13.90 -11.41
CA ILE A 50 -20.08 15.20 -11.14
C ILE A 50 -19.95 16.03 -12.42
N ASP A 51 -19.49 15.42 -13.50
CA ASP A 51 -19.27 16.11 -14.78
C ASP A 51 -20.59 16.54 -15.44
N SER A 52 -21.68 15.82 -15.15
CA SER A 52 -23.03 16.12 -15.69
C SER A 52 -23.88 17.02 -14.78
N ALA A 53 -23.48 17.22 -13.51
CA ALA A 53 -24.26 17.96 -12.52
C ALA A 53 -23.74 19.39 -12.34
N GLY A 54 -24.63 20.31 -11.98
CA GLY A 54 -24.27 21.69 -11.66
C GLY A 54 -24.46 22.03 -10.18
N GLY A 55 -23.66 22.97 -9.68
CA GLY A 55 -23.89 23.63 -8.40
C GLY A 55 -23.70 22.73 -7.16
N PHE A 56 -24.66 22.74 -6.25
CA PHE A 56 -24.62 22.09 -4.94
C PHE A 56 -24.49 20.56 -5.03
N THR A 57 -25.02 19.94 -6.07
CA THR A 57 -24.94 18.48 -6.29
C THR A 57 -23.51 18.00 -6.51
N VAL A 58 -22.64 18.80 -7.11
CA VAL A 58 -21.20 18.50 -7.27
C VAL A 58 -20.52 18.32 -5.92
N LEU A 59 -20.83 19.15 -4.94
CA LEU A 59 -20.23 19.06 -3.60
C LEU A 59 -20.60 17.74 -2.90
N SER A 60 -21.87 17.33 -3.02
CA SER A 60 -22.37 16.07 -2.43
C SER A 60 -21.68 14.85 -3.04
N PHE A 61 -21.52 14.81 -4.36
CA PHE A 61 -20.85 13.71 -5.04
C PHE A 61 -19.34 13.67 -4.76
N ARG A 62 -18.68 14.83 -4.63
CA ARG A 62 -17.28 14.88 -4.20
C ARG A 62 -17.09 14.34 -2.78
N PHE A 63 -18.03 14.60 -1.88
CA PHE A 63 -17.99 14.04 -0.54
C PHE A 63 -18.07 12.51 -0.55
N VAL A 64 -18.95 11.95 -1.39
CA VAL A 64 -19.04 10.49 -1.58
C VAL A 64 -17.73 9.92 -2.15
N SER A 65 -17.12 10.56 -3.14
CA SER A 65 -15.82 10.13 -3.68
C SER A 65 -14.72 10.11 -2.61
N ILE A 66 -14.67 11.12 -1.73
CA ILE A 66 -13.71 11.16 -0.62
C ILE A 66 -13.96 9.99 0.32
N LEU A 67 -15.20 9.69 0.70
CA LEU A 67 -15.52 8.58 1.58
C LEU A 67 -15.11 7.23 0.96
N VAL A 68 -15.41 7.02 -0.32
CA VAL A 68 -14.98 5.81 -1.05
C VAL A 68 -13.45 5.70 -1.06
N GLY A 69 -12.75 6.80 -1.30
CA GLY A 69 -11.28 6.85 -1.26
C GLY A 69 -10.70 6.51 0.12
N LEU A 70 -11.32 7.01 1.20
CA LEU A 70 -10.90 6.70 2.57
C LEU A 70 -11.12 5.21 2.90
N VAL A 71 -12.23 4.63 2.48
CA VAL A 71 -12.48 3.19 2.64
C VAL A 71 -11.45 2.37 1.87
N ALA A 72 -11.17 2.72 0.63
CA ALA A 72 -10.16 2.05 -0.19
C ALA A 72 -8.76 2.13 0.45
N LEU A 73 -8.41 3.27 1.05
CA LEU A 73 -7.14 3.47 1.76
C LEU A 73 -7.03 2.55 2.99
N VAL A 74 -8.09 2.42 3.79
CA VAL A 74 -8.11 1.54 4.97
C VAL A 74 -8.06 0.07 4.55
N LEU A 75 -8.77 -0.32 3.49
CA LEU A 75 -8.68 -1.67 2.91
C LEU A 75 -7.27 -2.00 2.41
N ASN A 76 -6.61 -1.03 1.79
CA ASN A 76 -5.21 -1.17 1.37
C ASN A 76 -4.29 -1.44 2.58
N ALA A 77 -4.48 -0.71 3.69
CA ALA A 77 -3.77 -0.98 4.94
C ALA A 77 -4.06 -2.38 5.48
N GLY A 78 -5.32 -2.84 5.46
CA GLY A 78 -5.69 -4.20 5.81
C GLY A 78 -4.98 -5.26 4.96
N TYR A 79 -4.84 -5.01 3.67
CA TYR A 79 -4.06 -5.89 2.79
C TYR A 79 -2.55 -5.91 3.15
N TYR A 80 -1.98 -4.79 3.58
CA TYR A 80 -0.60 -4.77 4.14
C TYR A 80 -0.51 -5.60 5.42
N CYS A 81 -1.48 -5.46 6.34
CA CYS A 81 -1.52 -6.27 7.58
C CYS A 81 -1.62 -7.76 7.25
N TYR A 82 -2.45 -8.15 6.29
CA TYR A 82 -2.55 -9.53 5.80
C TYR A 82 -1.20 -10.03 5.25
N CYS A 83 -0.55 -9.28 4.38
CA CYS A 83 0.76 -9.66 3.83
C CYS A 83 1.81 -9.83 4.94
N PHE A 84 1.77 -8.97 5.96
CA PHE A 84 2.68 -9.04 7.09
C PHE A 84 2.41 -10.27 7.98
N GLY A 85 1.14 -10.60 8.24
CA GLY A 85 0.75 -11.81 8.96
C GLY A 85 1.26 -13.09 8.27
N ILE A 86 1.16 -13.16 6.93
CA ILE A 86 1.73 -14.29 6.16
C ILE A 86 3.25 -14.40 6.37
N LEU A 87 3.97 -13.27 6.36
CA LEU A 87 5.42 -13.28 6.61
C LEU A 87 5.77 -13.84 7.99
N ARG A 88 4.89 -13.63 8.98
CA ARG A 88 4.99 -14.19 10.34
C ARG A 88 4.48 -15.62 10.45
N ARG A 89 3.99 -16.22 9.36
CA ARG A 89 3.36 -17.55 9.32
C ARG A 89 2.11 -17.65 10.21
N GLU A 90 1.41 -16.54 10.38
CA GLU A 90 0.15 -16.49 11.11
C GLU A 90 -0.99 -16.97 10.22
N LYS A 91 -2.05 -17.46 10.85
CA LYS A 91 -3.28 -17.85 10.14
C LYS A 91 -4.07 -16.60 9.82
N MET A 92 -4.12 -16.24 8.56
CA MET A 92 -4.78 -15.02 8.08
C MET A 92 -6.05 -15.37 7.28
N PRO A 93 -7.24 -15.31 7.89
CA PRO A 93 -8.51 -15.49 7.20
C PRO A 93 -8.85 -14.30 6.31
N TYR A 94 -9.93 -14.40 5.51
CA TYR A 94 -10.38 -13.28 4.65
C TYR A 94 -10.74 -12.02 5.44
N GLU A 95 -11.18 -12.17 6.69
CA GLU A 95 -11.54 -11.08 7.60
C GLU A 95 -10.36 -10.17 7.93
N SER A 96 -9.13 -10.68 7.82
CA SER A 96 -7.90 -9.91 8.08
C SER A 96 -7.76 -8.69 7.17
N LEU A 97 -8.49 -8.63 6.04
CA LEU A 97 -8.56 -7.44 5.21
C LEU A 97 -9.16 -6.24 5.96
N PHE A 98 -9.98 -6.51 6.97
CA PHE A 98 -10.68 -5.49 7.76
C PHE A 98 -9.98 -5.18 9.09
N ASP A 99 -8.85 -5.80 9.39
CA ASP A 99 -8.10 -5.62 10.65
C ASP A 99 -7.55 -4.20 10.82
N ALA A 100 -7.45 -3.41 9.74
CA ALA A 100 -7.04 -2.01 9.80
C ALA A 100 -8.16 -1.04 10.21
N PHE A 101 -9.44 -1.46 10.20
CA PHE A 101 -10.55 -0.56 10.52
C PHE A 101 -10.56 -0.05 11.97
N PRO A 102 -10.21 -0.84 13.00
CA PRO A 102 -10.15 -0.36 14.38
C PRO A 102 -9.19 0.83 14.56
N PHE A 103 -8.13 0.93 13.76
CA PHE A 103 -7.18 2.03 13.79
C PHE A 103 -7.15 2.87 12.50
N ALA A 104 -8.27 2.88 11.76
CA ALA A 104 -8.42 3.61 10.49
C ALA A 104 -8.01 5.09 10.58
N GLY A 105 -8.31 5.76 11.71
CA GLY A 105 -7.90 7.14 11.92
C GLY A 105 -6.38 7.34 11.88
N LYS A 106 -5.61 6.41 12.44
CA LYS A 106 -4.14 6.44 12.39
C LYS A 106 -3.63 6.14 10.98
N VAL A 107 -4.27 5.20 10.26
CA VAL A 107 -3.95 4.87 8.85
C VAL A 107 -4.13 6.10 7.95
N ILE A 108 -5.27 6.78 8.08
CA ILE A 108 -5.58 7.99 7.29
C ILE A 108 -4.57 9.09 7.62
N LEU A 109 -4.33 9.35 8.91
CA LEU A 109 -3.39 10.37 9.33
C LEU A 109 -1.96 10.07 8.84
N LEU A 110 -1.52 8.81 8.96
CA LEU A 110 -0.22 8.36 8.46
C LEU A 110 -0.09 8.63 6.96
N SER A 111 -1.09 8.25 6.16
CA SER A 111 -1.07 8.43 4.70
C SER A 111 -1.05 9.91 4.31
N ILE A 112 -1.76 10.77 5.04
CA ILE A 112 -1.73 12.23 4.82
C ILE A 112 -0.33 12.78 5.12
N VAL A 113 0.24 12.46 6.29
CA VAL A 113 1.55 12.96 6.70
C VAL A 113 2.65 12.46 5.76
N GLU A 114 2.61 11.18 5.39
CA GLU A 114 3.53 10.59 4.42
C GLU A 114 3.42 11.28 3.06
N GLY A 115 2.20 11.47 2.57
CA GLY A 115 1.94 12.17 1.32
C GLY A 115 2.45 13.61 1.32
N VAL A 116 2.26 14.35 2.41
CA VAL A 116 2.77 15.72 2.57
C VAL A 116 4.31 15.72 2.53
N PHE A 117 4.97 14.81 3.25
CA PHE A 117 6.43 14.75 3.22
C PHE A 117 6.96 14.39 1.84
N ILE A 118 6.38 13.39 1.17
CA ILE A 118 6.78 13.00 -0.19
C ILE A 118 6.57 14.16 -1.15
N PHE A 119 5.42 14.84 -1.07
CA PHE A 119 5.10 16.00 -1.90
C PHE A 119 6.10 17.14 -1.71
N LEU A 120 6.43 17.51 -0.46
CA LEU A 120 7.41 18.56 -0.16
C LEU A 120 8.80 18.23 -0.74
N TRP A 121 9.25 16.98 -0.59
CA TRP A 121 10.52 16.54 -1.15
C TRP A 121 10.49 16.49 -2.69
N SER A 122 9.36 16.11 -3.27
CA SER A 122 9.17 16.07 -4.74
C SER A 122 9.13 17.48 -5.35
N MET A 123 8.62 18.46 -4.60
CA MET A 123 8.61 19.86 -5.00
C MET A 123 10.03 20.43 -5.10
N LEU A 124 10.94 19.95 -4.25
CA LEU A 124 12.35 20.35 -4.30
C LEU A 124 13.06 19.76 -5.53
N PHE A 125 12.96 18.45 -5.72
CA PHE A 125 13.39 17.68 -6.90
C PHE A 125 12.73 16.30 -6.91
N VAL A 126 12.54 15.72 -8.09
CA VAL A 126 11.95 14.37 -8.26
C VAL A 126 12.75 13.29 -7.53
N ILE A 127 14.10 13.35 -7.61
CA ILE A 127 14.98 12.36 -6.96
C ILE A 127 14.83 12.33 -5.43
N PRO A 128 14.86 13.47 -4.69
CA PRO A 128 14.57 13.48 -3.26
C PRO A 128 13.17 12.96 -2.92
N GLY A 129 12.16 13.22 -3.76
CA GLY A 129 10.81 12.67 -3.59
C GLY A 129 10.79 11.15 -3.62
N ILE A 130 11.48 10.53 -4.58
CA ILE A 130 11.64 9.07 -4.66
C ILE A 130 12.36 8.53 -3.42
N ILE A 131 13.43 9.18 -2.98
CA ILE A 131 14.16 8.79 -1.77
C ILE A 131 13.27 8.89 -0.52
N ALA A 132 12.41 9.90 -0.44
CA ALA A 132 11.45 10.06 0.65
C ALA A 132 10.40 8.95 0.65
N ALA A 133 9.86 8.56 -0.51
CA ALA A 133 8.92 7.44 -0.64
C ALA A 133 9.53 6.13 -0.09
N TYR A 134 10.77 5.80 -0.43
CA TYR A 134 11.46 4.64 0.13
C TYR A 134 11.74 4.77 1.62
N ARG A 135 11.94 5.99 2.12
CA ARG A 135 12.21 6.24 3.55
C ARG A 135 11.00 5.93 4.42
N TYR A 136 9.79 6.11 3.90
CA TYR A 136 8.55 5.93 4.62
C TYR A 136 7.82 4.63 4.26
N SER A 137 8.35 3.83 3.35
CA SER A 137 7.70 2.62 2.81
C SER A 137 7.30 1.56 3.85
N PHE A 138 7.96 1.51 5.00
CA PHE A 138 7.66 0.57 6.08
C PHE A 138 6.76 1.16 7.18
N ALA A 139 6.37 2.44 7.09
CA ALA A 139 5.60 3.08 8.14
C ALA A 139 4.23 2.40 8.36
N MET A 140 3.55 2.04 7.27
CA MET A 140 2.28 1.32 7.33
C MET A 140 2.46 -0.08 7.96
N LEU A 141 3.53 -0.79 7.62
CA LEU A 141 3.82 -2.11 8.20
C LEU A 141 4.10 -2.01 9.70
N ASN A 142 4.82 -0.97 10.14
CA ASN A 142 5.06 -0.72 11.57
C ASN A 142 3.76 -0.45 12.32
N LEU A 143 2.80 0.25 11.69
CA LEU A 143 1.49 0.49 12.28
C LEU A 143 0.64 -0.77 12.34
N CYS A 144 0.71 -1.66 11.34
CA CYS A 144 0.08 -2.98 11.36
C CYS A 144 0.65 -3.88 12.45
N GLU A 145 1.97 -3.80 12.67
CA GLU A 145 2.65 -4.59 13.72
C GLU A 145 2.27 -4.12 15.12
N ASN A 146 2.19 -2.82 15.31
CA ASN A 146 1.82 -2.23 16.58
C ASN A 146 0.87 -1.02 16.38
N PRO A 147 -0.44 -1.24 16.42
CA PRO A 147 -1.45 -0.18 16.27
C PRO A 147 -1.40 0.92 17.34
N GLU A 148 -0.73 0.68 18.47
CA GLU A 148 -0.57 1.67 19.53
C GLU A 148 0.46 2.75 19.20
N LEU A 149 1.36 2.50 18.23
CA LEU A 149 2.36 3.47 17.80
C LEU A 149 1.72 4.80 17.35
N GLY A 150 2.40 5.89 17.68
CA GLY A 150 2.11 7.20 17.12
C GLY A 150 2.49 7.27 15.63
N VAL A 151 1.76 8.05 14.85
CA VAL A 151 2.02 8.21 13.39
C VAL A 151 3.45 8.69 13.12
N MET A 152 3.93 9.68 13.87
CA MET A 152 5.30 10.19 13.72
C MET A 152 6.35 9.17 14.13
N GLU A 153 6.04 8.35 15.13
CA GLU A 153 6.90 7.28 15.60
C GLU A 153 7.02 6.18 14.56
N ALA A 154 5.91 5.77 13.92
CA ALA A 154 5.90 4.80 12.83
C ALA A 154 6.76 5.28 11.64
N LEU A 155 6.70 6.57 11.29
CA LEU A 155 7.52 7.20 10.26
C LEU A 155 9.00 7.22 10.64
N GLU A 156 9.32 7.56 11.90
CA GLU A 156 10.71 7.57 12.36
C GLU A 156 11.31 6.17 12.40
N LEU A 157 10.54 5.18 12.80
CA LEU A 157 10.94 3.77 12.79
C LEU A 157 11.24 3.32 11.35
N SER A 158 10.35 3.61 10.40
CA SER A 158 10.55 3.34 8.97
C SER A 158 11.82 3.98 8.44
N LYS A 159 12.08 5.23 8.81
CA LYS A 159 13.31 5.95 8.45
C LYS A 159 14.57 5.25 8.96
N ARG A 160 14.55 4.72 10.17
CA ARG A 160 15.67 3.97 10.77
C ARG A 160 15.86 2.62 10.06
N GLN A 161 14.77 1.89 9.80
CA GLN A 161 14.79 0.58 9.15
C GLN A 161 15.31 0.67 7.70
N THR A 162 15.00 1.73 6.97
CA THR A 162 15.42 1.93 5.57
C THR A 162 16.82 2.57 5.45
N PHE A 163 17.43 2.96 6.57
CA PHE A 163 18.75 3.59 6.54
C PHE A 163 19.81 2.61 6.03
N GLY A 164 20.55 3.00 4.98
CA GLY A 164 21.58 2.17 4.34
C GLY A 164 21.05 1.22 3.26
N TYR A 165 19.74 0.95 3.20
CA TYR A 165 19.15 -0.05 2.28
C TYR A 165 18.31 0.56 1.14
N LYS A 166 18.16 1.88 1.08
CA LYS A 166 17.29 2.56 0.09
C LYS A 166 17.60 2.19 -1.35
N TRP A 167 18.88 2.12 -1.71
CA TRP A 167 19.32 1.73 -3.04
C TRP A 167 18.97 0.28 -3.37
N GLN A 168 19.14 -0.61 -2.42
CA GLN A 168 18.80 -2.02 -2.58
C GLN A 168 17.30 -2.23 -2.73
N LEU A 169 16.47 -1.50 -1.97
CA LEU A 169 15.02 -1.49 -2.11
C LEU A 169 14.59 -0.95 -3.48
N PHE A 170 15.23 0.12 -3.96
CA PHE A 170 14.99 0.65 -5.30
C PHE A 170 15.30 -0.37 -6.39
N VAL A 171 16.46 -1.02 -6.34
CA VAL A 171 16.85 -2.06 -7.30
C VAL A 171 15.91 -3.27 -7.24
N LEU A 172 15.50 -3.67 -6.04
CA LEU A 172 14.53 -4.75 -5.84
C LEU A 172 13.20 -4.41 -6.53
N GLN A 173 12.67 -3.21 -6.30
CA GLN A 173 11.41 -2.76 -6.90
C GLN A 173 11.52 -2.62 -8.42
N LEU A 174 12.64 -2.10 -8.93
CA LEU A 174 12.90 -2.03 -10.37
C LEU A 174 12.87 -3.42 -11.03
N SER A 175 13.39 -4.43 -10.34
CA SER A 175 13.34 -5.83 -10.80
C SER A 175 11.90 -6.36 -10.90
N PHE A 176 10.97 -5.91 -10.04
CA PHE A 176 9.55 -6.27 -10.14
C PHE A 176 8.82 -5.48 -11.23
N ILE A 177 9.15 -4.20 -11.43
CA ILE A 177 8.58 -3.38 -12.52
C ILE A 177 8.92 -3.99 -13.88
N GLY A 178 10.14 -4.50 -14.08
CA GLY A 178 10.52 -5.21 -15.30
C GLY A 178 9.59 -6.39 -15.62
N TRP A 179 9.22 -7.18 -14.61
CA TRP A 179 8.25 -8.28 -14.77
C TRP A 179 6.84 -7.79 -15.08
N SER A 180 6.39 -6.70 -14.43
CA SER A 180 5.07 -6.11 -14.68
C SER A 180 4.94 -5.59 -16.11
N LEU A 181 5.97 -4.94 -16.63
CA LEU A 181 6.02 -4.46 -18.02
C LEU A 181 6.02 -5.62 -19.04
N LEU A 182 6.67 -6.73 -18.71
CA LEU A 182 6.70 -7.92 -19.55
C LEU A 182 5.31 -8.57 -19.64
N VAL A 183 4.60 -8.66 -18.51
CA VAL A 183 3.21 -9.15 -18.45
C VAL A 183 2.28 -8.22 -19.24
N LEU A 184 2.40 -6.89 -19.06
CA LEU A 184 1.59 -5.91 -19.81
C LEU A 184 1.85 -5.99 -21.32
N GLY A 185 3.11 -6.19 -21.73
CA GLY A 185 3.49 -6.38 -23.13
C GLY A 185 2.89 -7.62 -23.76
N ILE A 186 2.75 -8.72 -23.01
CA ILE A 186 2.10 -9.96 -23.48
C ILE A 186 0.58 -9.76 -23.66
N PHE A 187 -0.05 -8.91 -22.84
CA PHE A 187 -1.49 -8.59 -22.96
C PHE A 187 -1.82 -7.61 -24.09
N LEU A 188 -0.82 -6.90 -24.65
CA LEU A 188 -0.99 -5.91 -25.72
C LEU A 188 -0.69 -6.50 -27.11
N ILE A 189 -0.21 -7.75 -27.21
CA ILE A 189 0.02 -8.51 -28.44
C ILE A 189 -1.08 -9.57 -28.61
#